data_ae9b0252e5ba7036bae937548c2d1072
#
_entry.id   ae9b0252e5ba7036bae937548c2d1072
#
_cell.length_a   1.000
_cell.length_b   1.000
_cell.length_c   1.000
_cell.angle_alpha   90.00
_cell.angle_beta   90.00
_cell.angle_gamma   90.00
#
_symmetry.space_group_name_H-M   'P 1'
#
loop_
_entity.id
_entity.type
_entity.pdbx_description
1 polymer ?
#
loop_
_entity_poly.entity_id
_entity_poly.type
_entity_poly.pdbx_seq_one_letter_code
_entity_poly.pdbx_strand_id
1 'polypeptide(L)'
;VGSEMCIRDRNLYTWDGMFPQEILDGFEKETGIRINYSNFDYDEDMLAKLEETKGGDYDLVIADDYIIELAIQEGLVQKLDTSRISSYDNLNPVFMSQFYDPQNEYTVPYGAGIPLIVYDPGLTDVKITGYEDLWNPALENNVALTANYRVIDGITLKTMGESFNTEDLDVIRAAGEKLLSLAPNIRVINDNNTQDYLISGEVAAAFLYTSQVSTALQVRPDLEVVYPKEGLGFGIMAGFVPAKAPNADAAYAFLDYINQPENAAKCFEYIGYYCTNKAAEEYISEDMKKMIVLPEDAAEGEIVQNISQEAEDLHAEIWNQFKNACD
;
A
#
# COMPACT_ATOMS: atom_id res chain seq x y z
N VAL A 1 7.29 10.27 -49.78
CA VAL A 1 8.29 9.84 -48.80
C VAL A 1 7.62 9.90 -47.49
N GLY A 2 7.06 8.76 -47.03
CA GLY A 2 6.43 8.65 -45.73
C GLY A 2 7.49 8.75 -44.66
N SER A 3 7.30 9.69 -43.71
CA SER A 3 8.06 9.67 -42.49
C SER A 3 7.58 8.41 -41.73
N GLU A 4 8.40 7.39 -41.68
CA GLU A 4 8.26 6.34 -40.65
C GLU A 4 8.38 7.06 -39.32
N MET A 5 7.22 7.22 -38.65
CA MET A 5 7.18 7.64 -37.27
C MET A 5 7.82 6.49 -36.50
N CYS A 6 9.10 6.61 -36.18
CA CYS A 6 9.76 5.61 -35.33
C CYS A 6 8.98 5.51 -34.03
N ILE A 7 8.24 4.42 -33.88
CA ILE A 7 7.66 4.02 -32.60
C ILE A 7 8.83 3.88 -31.64
N ARG A 8 8.85 4.72 -30.62
CA ARG A 8 9.89 4.70 -29.60
C ARG A 8 9.43 3.83 -28.47
N ASP A 9 9.96 2.62 -28.38
CA ASP A 9 9.71 1.72 -27.27
C ASP A 9 10.33 2.26 -25.98
N ARG A 10 9.60 2.17 -24.88
CA ARG A 10 10.02 2.61 -23.54
C ARG A 10 9.80 1.53 -22.51
N ASN A 11 10.79 1.33 -21.68
CA ASN A 11 10.84 0.21 -20.75
C ASN A 11 10.29 0.59 -19.39
N LEU A 12 9.09 0.10 -19.10
CA LEU A 12 8.47 0.14 -17.78
C LEU A 12 8.75 -1.16 -17.04
N TYR A 13 9.18 -1.06 -15.79
CA TYR A 13 9.50 -2.19 -14.93
C TYR A 13 8.71 -2.14 -13.63
N THR A 14 7.80 -3.07 -13.45
CA THR A 14 6.92 -3.16 -12.28
C THR A 14 6.28 -4.55 -12.20
N TRP A 15 5.43 -4.79 -11.23
CA TRP A 15 4.64 -6.03 -11.16
C TRP A 15 3.68 -6.14 -12.34
N ASP A 16 3.21 -7.36 -12.60
CA ASP A 16 2.14 -7.57 -13.57
C ASP A 16 0.82 -6.92 -13.10
N GLY A 17 0.01 -6.50 -14.07
CA GLY A 17 -1.35 -6.01 -13.78
C GLY A 17 -1.42 -4.62 -13.11
N MET A 18 -0.42 -3.77 -13.26
CA MET A 18 -0.40 -2.44 -12.63
C MET A 18 -1.13 -1.36 -13.41
N PHE A 19 -1.42 -1.57 -14.70
CA PHE A 19 -2.13 -0.62 -15.55
C PHE A 19 -3.17 -1.31 -16.41
N PRO A 20 -4.37 -0.72 -16.58
CA PRO A 20 -5.34 -1.22 -17.53
C PRO A 20 -4.82 -0.99 -18.96
N GLN A 21 -5.16 -1.90 -19.88
CA GLN A 21 -4.69 -1.82 -21.26
C GLN A 21 -5.10 -0.51 -21.94
N GLU A 22 -6.28 0.04 -21.61
CA GLU A 22 -6.74 1.31 -22.17
C GLU A 22 -5.83 2.48 -21.83
N ILE A 23 -5.12 2.46 -20.68
CA ILE A 23 -4.15 3.49 -20.29
C ILE A 23 -2.88 3.38 -21.15
N LEU A 24 -2.38 2.18 -21.35
CA LEU A 24 -1.20 1.94 -22.19
C LEU A 24 -1.48 2.31 -23.65
N ASP A 25 -2.63 1.89 -24.18
CA ASP A 25 -3.05 2.20 -25.55
C ASP A 25 -3.32 3.70 -25.76
N GLY A 26 -3.95 4.34 -24.77
CA GLY A 26 -4.23 5.76 -24.78
C GLY A 26 -2.95 6.60 -24.77
N PHE A 27 -1.97 6.20 -23.99
CA PHE A 27 -0.65 6.85 -23.96
C PHE A 27 0.07 6.72 -25.30
N GLU A 28 0.10 5.53 -25.88
CA GLU A 28 0.70 5.31 -27.20
C GLU A 28 0.02 6.14 -28.29
N LYS A 29 -1.31 6.19 -28.26
CA LYS A 29 -2.12 6.98 -29.21
C LYS A 29 -1.84 8.49 -29.10
N GLU A 30 -1.73 9.00 -27.88
CA GLU A 30 -1.52 10.42 -27.62
C GLU A 30 -0.08 10.87 -27.92
N THR A 31 0.91 10.06 -27.56
CA THR A 31 2.32 10.44 -27.57
C THR A 31 3.14 9.82 -28.70
N GLY A 32 2.66 8.75 -29.32
CA GLY A 32 3.43 7.92 -30.23
C GLY A 32 4.52 7.07 -29.53
N ILE A 33 4.47 6.99 -28.20
CA ILE A 33 5.41 6.21 -27.38
C ILE A 33 4.73 4.90 -26.97
N ARG A 34 5.36 3.79 -27.35
CA ARG A 34 4.91 2.45 -26.94
C ARG A 34 5.60 2.04 -25.65
N ILE A 35 4.84 1.51 -24.71
CA ILE A 35 5.36 0.97 -23.45
C ILE A 35 5.73 -0.51 -23.63
N ASN A 36 7.01 -0.82 -23.44
CA ASN A 36 7.48 -2.18 -23.22
C ASN A 36 7.37 -2.47 -21.74
N TYR A 37 6.43 -3.34 -21.40
CA TYR A 37 6.16 -3.70 -20.04
C TYR A 37 6.98 -4.93 -19.66
N SER A 38 7.84 -4.79 -18.64
CA SER A 38 8.62 -5.88 -18.04
C SER A 38 8.21 -6.06 -16.59
N ASN A 39 8.15 -7.30 -16.14
CA ASN A 39 7.67 -7.63 -14.81
C ASN A 39 8.79 -8.13 -13.92
N PHE A 40 8.63 -7.89 -12.63
CA PHE A 40 9.29 -8.62 -11.55
C PHE A 40 8.24 -9.14 -10.57
N ASP A 41 8.57 -10.19 -9.83
CA ASP A 41 7.72 -10.75 -8.79
C ASP A 41 8.10 -10.23 -7.40
N TYR A 42 9.39 -10.00 -7.18
CA TYR A 42 9.95 -9.54 -5.91
C TYR A 42 10.77 -8.26 -6.10
N ASP A 43 10.59 -7.32 -5.18
CA ASP A 43 11.33 -6.04 -5.20
C ASP A 43 12.85 -6.22 -5.14
N GLU A 44 13.31 -7.24 -4.44
CA GLU A 44 14.74 -7.56 -4.32
C GLU A 44 15.35 -7.96 -5.68
N ASP A 45 14.61 -8.68 -6.51
CA ASP A 45 15.04 -9.03 -7.88
C ASP A 45 15.12 -7.78 -8.76
N MET A 46 14.17 -6.86 -8.59
CA MET A 46 14.21 -5.56 -9.27
C MET A 46 15.45 -4.77 -8.88
N LEU A 47 15.75 -4.66 -7.58
CA LEU A 47 16.93 -3.94 -7.10
C LEU A 47 18.22 -4.55 -7.65
N ALA A 48 18.38 -5.87 -7.58
CA ALA A 48 19.53 -6.58 -8.12
C ALA A 48 19.70 -6.31 -9.63
N LYS A 49 18.61 -6.26 -10.36
CA LYS A 49 18.63 -5.96 -11.80
C LYS A 49 19.07 -4.52 -12.09
N LEU A 50 18.62 -3.56 -11.28
CA LEU A 50 19.09 -2.17 -11.38
C LEU A 50 20.58 -2.04 -11.06
N GLU A 51 21.08 -2.78 -10.07
CA GLU A 51 22.50 -2.79 -9.72
C GLU A 51 23.39 -3.26 -10.86
N GLU A 52 22.99 -4.32 -11.60
CA GLU A 52 23.74 -4.87 -12.73
C GLU A 52 24.03 -3.83 -13.81
N THR A 53 23.04 -2.98 -14.12
CA THR A 53 23.09 -2.01 -15.20
C THR A 53 23.26 -0.58 -14.72
N LYS A 54 23.37 -0.38 -13.41
CA LYS A 54 23.33 0.94 -12.75
C LYS A 54 22.08 1.75 -13.12
N GLY A 55 20.95 1.04 -13.22
CA GLY A 55 19.67 1.62 -13.61
C GLY A 55 19.54 1.97 -15.09
N GLY A 56 20.33 1.34 -15.97
CA GLY A 56 20.42 1.70 -17.39
C GLY A 56 19.47 0.97 -18.35
N ASP A 57 18.73 -0.05 -17.90
CA ASP A 57 17.87 -0.86 -18.78
C ASP A 57 16.40 -0.38 -18.80
N TYR A 58 16.02 0.42 -17.86
CA TYR A 58 14.62 0.83 -17.67
C TYR A 58 14.49 2.35 -17.62
N ASP A 59 13.34 2.84 -18.10
CA ASP A 59 13.04 4.27 -18.11
C ASP A 59 12.21 4.68 -16.90
N LEU A 60 11.33 3.79 -16.43
CA LEU A 60 10.47 3.99 -15.26
C LEU A 60 10.35 2.69 -14.50
N VAL A 61 10.47 2.77 -13.19
CA VAL A 61 10.23 1.67 -12.25
C VAL A 61 9.14 2.07 -11.28
N ILE A 62 8.23 1.15 -10.97
CA ILE A 62 7.27 1.29 -9.86
C ILE A 62 7.51 0.13 -8.92
N ALA A 63 7.77 0.44 -7.66
CA ALA A 63 8.15 -0.52 -6.63
C ALA A 63 7.66 -0.08 -5.24
N ASP A 64 7.85 -0.93 -4.25
CA ASP A 64 7.49 -0.63 -2.86
C ASP A 64 8.48 0.34 -2.20
N ASP A 65 7.98 1.07 -1.23
CA ASP A 65 8.69 2.13 -0.50
C ASP A 65 10.01 1.67 0.11
N TYR A 66 10.04 0.51 0.78
CA TYR A 66 11.23 0.02 1.47
C TYR A 66 12.39 -0.30 0.53
N ILE A 67 12.10 -0.79 -0.69
CA ILE A 67 13.13 -1.09 -1.68
C ILE A 67 13.58 0.16 -2.41
N ILE A 68 12.68 1.13 -2.60
CA ILE A 68 13.01 2.43 -3.18
C ILE A 68 14.01 3.18 -2.30
N GLU A 69 13.86 3.09 -0.98
CA GLU A 69 14.83 3.67 -0.04
C GLU A 69 16.25 3.17 -0.33
N LEU A 70 16.40 1.85 -0.49
CA LEU A 70 17.70 1.24 -0.81
C LEU A 70 18.21 1.69 -2.18
N ALA A 71 17.35 1.72 -3.19
CA ALA A 71 17.72 2.18 -4.53
C ALA A 71 18.23 3.63 -4.53
N ILE A 72 17.60 4.51 -3.74
CA ILE A 72 18.05 5.91 -3.58
C ILE A 72 19.40 5.97 -2.88
N GLN A 73 19.59 5.20 -1.79
CA GLN A 73 20.86 5.15 -1.04
C GLN A 73 22.02 4.66 -1.89
N GLU A 74 21.77 3.74 -2.81
CA GLU A 74 22.76 3.20 -3.74
C GLU A 74 23.02 4.06 -4.98
N GLY A 75 22.31 5.21 -5.09
CA GLY A 75 22.46 6.12 -6.21
C GLY A 75 21.89 5.61 -7.53
N LEU A 76 20.91 4.71 -7.47
CA LEU A 76 20.24 4.10 -8.64
C LEU A 76 19.03 4.88 -9.13
N VAL A 77 18.68 5.97 -8.47
CA VAL A 77 17.50 6.81 -8.74
C VAL A 77 17.94 8.24 -9.02
N GLN A 78 17.43 8.85 -10.10
CA GLN A 78 17.68 10.26 -10.33
C GLN A 78 16.61 11.15 -9.67
N LYS A 79 16.98 12.40 -9.36
CA LYS A 79 16.02 13.38 -8.87
C LYS A 79 15.00 13.73 -9.95
N LEU A 80 13.75 13.91 -9.53
CA LEU A 80 12.66 14.29 -10.42
C LEU A 80 12.53 15.81 -10.54
N ASP A 81 12.25 16.26 -11.75
CA ASP A 81 11.68 17.58 -12.01
C ASP A 81 10.16 17.48 -11.95
N THR A 82 9.60 17.71 -10.78
CA THR A 82 8.16 17.57 -10.51
C THR A 82 7.30 18.57 -11.29
N SER A 83 7.88 19.65 -11.79
CA SER A 83 7.19 20.64 -12.65
C SER A 83 6.74 20.05 -13.99
N ARG A 84 7.30 18.91 -14.37
CA ARG A 84 6.96 18.18 -15.62
C ARG A 84 5.81 17.17 -15.44
N ILE A 85 5.25 17.06 -14.25
CA ILE A 85 4.21 16.08 -13.94
C ILE A 85 2.92 16.81 -13.61
N SER A 86 1.90 16.64 -14.46
CA SER A 86 0.57 17.18 -14.23
C SER A 86 0.01 16.69 -12.90
N SER A 87 -0.74 17.55 -12.25
CA SER A 87 -1.41 17.23 -10.98
C SER A 87 -0.47 16.83 -9.82
N TYR A 88 0.84 17.06 -9.94
CA TYR A 88 1.77 16.74 -8.86
C TYR A 88 1.37 17.43 -7.55
N ASP A 89 0.95 18.69 -7.62
CA ASP A 89 0.49 19.46 -6.45
C ASP A 89 -0.85 18.94 -5.88
N ASN A 90 -1.54 18.07 -6.61
CA ASN A 90 -2.78 17.43 -6.15
C ASN A 90 -2.54 16.06 -5.49
N LEU A 91 -1.30 15.61 -5.35
CA LEU A 91 -0.99 14.40 -4.62
C LEU A 91 -1.41 14.57 -3.16
N ASN A 92 -2.00 13.50 -2.60
CA ASN A 92 -2.51 13.55 -1.23
C ASN A 92 -1.34 13.70 -0.23
N PRO A 93 -1.29 14.79 0.57
CA PRO A 93 -0.20 15.04 1.52
C PRO A 93 0.05 13.91 2.52
N VAL A 94 -0.97 13.11 2.83
CA VAL A 94 -0.85 11.95 3.74
C VAL A 94 0.21 10.96 3.24
N PHE A 95 0.38 10.83 1.93
CA PHE A 95 1.31 9.90 1.29
C PHE A 95 2.62 10.54 0.85
N MET A 96 2.80 11.83 1.11
CA MET A 96 4.01 12.57 0.75
C MET A 96 4.97 12.69 1.93
N SER A 97 6.21 13.05 1.64
CA SER A 97 7.28 13.31 2.64
C SER A 97 7.53 12.12 3.59
N GLN A 98 7.45 10.92 3.06
CA GLN A 98 7.65 9.69 3.80
C GLN A 98 9.15 9.36 3.93
N PHE A 99 9.50 8.43 4.81
CA PHE A 99 10.88 8.11 5.17
C PHE A 99 11.79 7.79 3.98
N TYR A 100 11.25 7.16 2.95
CA TYR A 100 12.02 6.77 1.76
C TYR A 100 12.34 7.94 0.83
N ASP A 101 11.57 9.01 0.88
CA ASP A 101 11.74 10.23 0.07
C ASP A 101 11.26 11.48 0.83
N PRO A 102 11.93 11.88 1.92
CA PRO A 102 11.42 12.90 2.87
C PRO A 102 11.17 14.28 2.26
N GLN A 103 11.93 14.63 1.23
CA GLN A 103 11.79 15.91 0.52
C GLN A 103 11.01 15.81 -0.77
N ASN A 104 10.44 14.65 -1.10
CA ASN A 104 9.70 14.42 -2.34
C ASN A 104 10.54 14.75 -3.60
N GLU A 105 11.79 14.33 -3.60
CA GLU A 105 12.73 14.65 -4.67
C GLU A 105 12.91 13.54 -5.72
N TYR A 106 12.46 12.32 -5.42
CA TYR A 106 12.81 11.14 -6.23
C TYR A 106 11.62 10.38 -6.78
N THR A 107 10.45 10.47 -6.15
CA THR A 107 9.36 9.55 -6.40
C THR A 107 8.01 10.24 -6.59
N VAL A 108 7.12 9.52 -7.28
CA VAL A 108 5.69 9.87 -7.37
C VAL A 108 4.88 8.71 -6.81
N PRO A 109 4.16 8.90 -5.69
CA PRO A 109 3.26 7.87 -5.16
C PRO A 109 2.24 7.43 -6.20
N TYR A 110 2.08 6.11 -6.37
CA TYR A 110 1.15 5.54 -7.36
C TYR A 110 -0.06 4.87 -6.70
N GLY A 111 0.10 4.29 -5.54
CA GLY A 111 -0.99 3.67 -4.80
C GLY A 111 -0.57 3.38 -3.37
N ALA A 112 -1.54 3.35 -2.46
CA ALA A 112 -1.30 3.03 -1.07
C ALA A 112 -2.12 1.82 -0.62
N GLY A 113 -1.47 0.86 0.04
CA GLY A 113 -2.11 -0.26 0.71
C GLY A 113 -2.33 0.08 2.18
N ILE A 114 -3.57 0.02 2.65
CA ILE A 114 -3.94 0.34 4.03
C ILE A 114 -4.74 -0.82 4.60
N PRO A 115 -4.13 -1.71 5.40
CA PRO A 115 -4.89 -2.74 6.11
C PRO A 115 -5.82 -2.12 7.14
N LEU A 116 -7.07 -2.56 7.16
CA LEU A 116 -8.11 -1.99 7.99
C LEU A 116 -8.99 -3.06 8.65
N ILE A 117 -9.65 -2.67 9.74
CA ILE A 117 -10.72 -3.46 10.33
C ILE A 117 -11.98 -3.25 9.50
N VAL A 118 -12.66 -4.36 9.19
CA VAL A 118 -14.01 -4.37 8.63
C VAL A 118 -14.87 -5.23 9.55
N TYR A 119 -16.09 -4.79 9.86
CA TYR A 119 -16.97 -5.54 10.76
C TYR A 119 -18.43 -5.52 10.30
N ASP A 120 -19.18 -6.50 10.79
CA ASP A 120 -20.60 -6.66 10.55
C ASP A 120 -21.39 -6.15 11.78
N PRO A 121 -22.03 -4.96 11.68
CA PRO A 121 -22.80 -4.42 12.79
C PRO A 121 -24.07 -5.23 13.11
N GLY A 122 -24.46 -6.17 12.26
CA GLY A 122 -25.54 -7.11 12.52
C GLY A 122 -25.14 -8.30 13.41
N LEU A 123 -23.84 -8.54 13.60
CA LEU A 123 -23.31 -9.67 14.37
C LEU A 123 -22.67 -9.26 15.69
N THR A 124 -22.52 -7.97 15.97
CA THR A 124 -21.98 -7.48 17.23
C THR A 124 -22.57 -6.12 17.58
N ASP A 125 -22.80 -5.90 18.87
CA ASP A 125 -23.18 -4.59 19.43
C ASP A 125 -21.96 -3.69 19.70
N VAL A 126 -20.75 -4.22 19.54
CA VAL A 126 -19.51 -3.46 19.70
C VAL A 126 -19.38 -2.47 18.56
N LYS A 127 -19.37 -1.18 18.88
CA LYS A 127 -19.02 -0.14 17.91
C LYS A 127 -17.50 -0.06 17.80
N ILE A 128 -16.97 -0.47 16.67
CA ILE A 128 -15.53 -0.47 16.42
C ILE A 128 -15.13 0.86 15.78
N THR A 129 -14.26 1.62 16.45
CA THR A 129 -13.74 2.92 15.97
C THR A 129 -12.20 2.96 15.90
N GLY A 130 -11.56 1.91 16.38
CA GLY A 130 -10.12 1.80 16.38
C GLY A 130 -9.66 0.39 16.70
N TYR A 131 -8.34 0.20 16.68
CA TYR A 131 -7.72 -1.10 16.95
C TYR A 131 -8.02 -1.64 18.35
N GLU A 132 -8.06 -0.75 19.36
CA GLU A 132 -8.33 -1.12 20.75
C GLU A 132 -9.64 -1.89 20.93
N ASP A 133 -10.64 -1.60 20.11
CA ASP A 133 -11.95 -2.22 20.19
C ASP A 133 -11.91 -3.73 19.88
N LEU A 134 -10.87 -4.23 19.20
CA LEU A 134 -10.67 -5.67 18.98
C LEU A 134 -10.45 -6.46 20.26
N TRP A 135 -9.98 -5.81 21.34
CA TRP A 135 -9.78 -6.42 22.65
C TRP A 135 -11.08 -6.51 23.49
N ASN A 136 -12.20 -6.00 22.97
CA ASN A 136 -13.46 -6.07 23.71
C ASN A 136 -13.86 -7.53 23.94
N PRO A 137 -14.12 -7.96 25.19
CA PRO A 137 -14.50 -9.33 25.49
C PRO A 137 -15.77 -9.83 24.78
N ALA A 138 -16.64 -8.93 24.35
CA ALA A 138 -17.82 -9.27 23.54
C ALA A 138 -17.48 -9.83 22.17
N LEU A 139 -16.22 -9.72 21.72
CA LEU A 139 -15.71 -10.30 20.50
C LEU A 139 -15.00 -11.64 20.71
N GLU A 140 -15.22 -12.32 21.83
CA GLU A 140 -14.63 -13.62 22.10
C GLU A 140 -14.86 -14.59 20.93
N ASN A 141 -13.78 -15.20 20.41
CA ASN A 141 -13.77 -16.14 19.28
C ASN A 141 -14.49 -15.61 18.02
N ASN A 142 -14.36 -14.31 17.76
CA ASN A 142 -15.19 -13.63 16.74
C ASN A 142 -14.40 -12.63 15.88
N VAL A 143 -13.07 -12.75 15.85
CA VAL A 143 -12.18 -11.88 15.07
C VAL A 143 -11.28 -12.75 14.19
N ALA A 144 -11.14 -12.34 12.92
CA ALA A 144 -10.17 -12.89 11.97
C ALA A 144 -9.03 -11.88 11.72
N LEU A 145 -7.80 -12.37 11.66
CA LEU A 145 -6.61 -11.55 11.39
C LEU A 145 -5.84 -12.07 10.18
N THR A 146 -5.24 -11.14 9.44
CA THR A 146 -4.15 -11.44 8.50
C THR A 146 -2.90 -11.90 9.26
N ALA A 147 -2.00 -12.64 8.59
CA ALA A 147 -0.83 -13.24 9.24
C ALA A 147 0.43 -12.38 9.18
N ASN A 148 0.34 -11.10 8.85
CA ASN A 148 1.49 -10.19 8.85
C ASN A 148 1.83 -9.73 10.27
N TYR A 149 2.86 -10.34 10.85
CA TYR A 149 3.22 -10.09 12.24
C TYR A 149 3.62 -8.64 12.53
N ARG A 150 4.39 -7.98 11.63
CA ARG A 150 4.78 -6.59 11.84
C ARG A 150 3.56 -5.65 11.89
N VAL A 151 2.54 -5.95 11.10
CA VAL A 151 1.31 -5.15 11.08
C VAL A 151 0.46 -5.42 12.32
N ILE A 152 0.30 -6.69 12.73
CA ILE A 152 -0.50 -7.04 13.92
C ILE A 152 0.18 -6.58 15.21
N ASP A 153 1.48 -6.80 15.36
CA ASP A 153 2.25 -6.24 16.48
C ASP A 153 2.19 -4.71 16.45
N GLY A 154 2.23 -4.13 15.25
CA GLY A 154 2.18 -2.69 15.02
C GLY A 154 0.85 -2.05 15.42
N ILE A 155 -0.29 -2.64 15.09
CA ILE A 155 -1.58 -2.10 15.56
C ILE A 155 -1.71 -2.19 17.08
N THR A 156 -1.09 -3.19 17.70
CA THR A 156 -1.00 -3.28 19.15
C THR A 156 -0.19 -2.13 19.73
N LEU A 157 0.97 -1.84 19.14
CA LEU A 157 1.76 -0.66 19.51
C LEU A 157 0.97 0.65 19.37
N LYS A 158 0.20 0.80 18.28
CA LYS A 158 -0.65 1.98 18.07
C LYS A 158 -1.68 2.16 19.20
N THR A 159 -2.25 1.08 19.72
CA THR A 159 -3.18 1.15 20.88
C THR A 159 -2.49 1.67 22.16
N MET A 160 -1.18 1.57 22.22
CA MET A 160 -0.35 2.06 23.34
C MET A 160 0.20 3.47 23.09
N GLY A 161 -0.13 4.09 21.95
CA GLY A 161 0.40 5.39 21.56
C GLY A 161 1.83 5.35 21.03
N GLU A 162 2.32 4.19 20.63
CA GLU A 162 3.67 3.96 20.15
C GLU A 162 3.72 3.84 18.61
N SER A 163 4.91 4.03 18.03
CA SER A 163 5.13 3.86 16.59
C SER A 163 5.12 2.38 16.19
N PHE A 164 4.64 2.08 14.97
CA PHE A 164 4.88 0.78 14.32
C PHE A 164 6.37 0.42 14.26
N ASN A 165 7.23 1.42 14.25
CA ASN A 165 8.66 1.29 13.95
C ASN A 165 9.57 1.49 15.17
N THR A 166 9.01 1.48 16.38
CA THR A 166 9.83 1.57 17.59
C THR A 166 10.86 0.44 17.63
N GLU A 167 12.06 0.77 18.05
CA GLU A 167 13.13 -0.19 18.31
C GLU A 167 13.40 -0.39 19.81
N ASP A 168 12.58 0.24 20.65
CA ASP A 168 12.63 0.05 22.10
C ASP A 168 12.10 -1.34 22.46
N LEU A 169 13.01 -2.23 22.85
CA LEU A 169 12.69 -3.63 23.13
C LEU A 169 11.71 -3.80 24.31
N ASP A 170 11.76 -2.91 25.30
CA ASP A 170 10.85 -2.97 26.43
C ASP A 170 9.43 -2.58 26.03
N VAL A 171 9.29 -1.59 25.18
CA VAL A 171 8.01 -1.20 24.57
C VAL A 171 7.46 -2.33 23.69
N ILE A 172 8.29 -2.95 22.87
CA ILE A 172 7.89 -4.09 22.03
C ILE A 172 7.44 -5.28 22.90
N ARG A 173 8.15 -5.60 23.97
CA ARG A 173 7.72 -6.65 24.91
C ARG A 173 6.38 -6.34 25.56
N ALA A 174 6.18 -5.11 26.00
CA ALA A 174 4.90 -4.70 26.56
C ALA A 174 3.75 -4.83 25.57
N ALA A 175 3.98 -4.49 24.30
CA ALA A 175 3.02 -4.73 23.23
C ALA A 175 2.75 -6.22 23.01
N GLY A 176 3.76 -7.06 23.11
CA GLY A 176 3.63 -8.51 23.04
C GLY A 176 2.73 -9.09 24.14
N GLU A 177 2.89 -8.61 25.37
CA GLU A 177 2.02 -8.99 26.49
C GLU A 177 0.57 -8.57 26.25
N LYS A 178 0.37 -7.36 25.74
CA LYS A 178 -0.97 -6.89 25.36
C LYS A 178 -1.57 -7.72 24.24
N LEU A 179 -0.78 -8.05 23.21
CA LEU A 179 -1.23 -8.87 22.08
C LEU A 179 -1.70 -10.27 22.55
N LEU A 180 -0.99 -10.89 23.50
CA LEU A 180 -1.41 -12.18 24.05
C LEU A 180 -2.83 -12.11 24.66
N SER A 181 -3.20 -10.99 25.24
CA SER A 181 -4.55 -10.79 25.78
C SER A 181 -5.66 -10.71 24.72
N LEU A 182 -5.30 -10.55 23.44
CA LEU A 182 -6.22 -10.60 22.31
C LEU A 182 -6.58 -12.04 21.89
N ALA A 183 -5.75 -13.02 22.21
CA ALA A 183 -5.91 -14.39 21.75
C ALA A 183 -7.31 -14.99 21.97
N PRO A 184 -8.01 -14.77 23.08
CA PRO A 184 -9.37 -15.29 23.26
C PRO A 184 -10.39 -14.79 22.23
N ASN A 185 -10.16 -13.63 21.63
CA ASN A 185 -11.05 -13.04 20.64
C ASN A 185 -10.79 -13.57 19.21
N ILE A 186 -9.65 -14.21 18.99
CA ILE A 186 -9.24 -14.65 17.67
C ILE A 186 -9.86 -16.01 17.35
N ARG A 187 -10.59 -16.07 16.23
CA ARG A 187 -11.11 -17.30 15.67
C ARG A 187 -10.15 -17.91 14.65
N VAL A 188 -9.50 -17.07 13.84
CA VAL A 188 -8.61 -17.53 12.78
C VAL A 188 -7.57 -16.48 12.42
N ILE A 189 -6.38 -16.97 12.06
CA ILE A 189 -5.32 -16.18 11.42
C ILE A 189 -5.09 -16.80 10.04
N ASN A 190 -5.27 -15.99 8.98
CA ASN A 190 -5.17 -16.46 7.60
C ASN A 190 -4.80 -15.30 6.67
N ASP A 191 -3.92 -15.54 5.70
CA ASP A 191 -3.50 -14.50 4.74
C ASP A 191 -4.28 -14.52 3.42
N ASN A 192 -4.74 -15.68 2.97
CA ASN A 192 -5.21 -15.85 1.61
C ASN A 192 -6.68 -15.47 1.41
N ASN A 193 -7.52 -15.76 2.38
CA ASN A 193 -8.96 -15.64 2.28
C ASN A 193 -9.62 -15.18 3.57
N THR A 194 -8.98 -14.31 4.31
CA THR A 194 -9.45 -13.77 5.59
C THR A 194 -10.84 -13.12 5.46
N GLN A 195 -11.10 -12.46 4.34
CA GLN A 195 -12.39 -11.84 4.04
C GLN A 195 -13.56 -12.84 4.00
N ASP A 196 -13.30 -14.10 3.66
CA ASP A 196 -14.37 -15.11 3.51
C ASP A 196 -15.05 -15.41 4.85
N TYR A 197 -14.30 -15.35 5.95
CA TYR A 197 -14.84 -15.53 7.29
C TYR A 197 -15.80 -14.41 7.70
N LEU A 198 -15.52 -13.19 7.25
CA LEU A 198 -16.40 -12.05 7.45
C LEU A 198 -17.63 -12.09 6.53
N ILE A 199 -17.42 -12.40 5.25
CA ILE A 199 -18.49 -12.50 4.25
C ILE A 199 -19.51 -13.56 4.63
N SER A 200 -19.05 -14.72 5.12
CA SER A 200 -19.92 -15.83 5.55
C SER A 200 -20.63 -15.58 6.89
N GLY A 201 -20.21 -14.58 7.64
CA GLY A 201 -20.72 -14.32 9.00
C GLY A 201 -20.12 -15.25 10.06
N GLU A 202 -19.05 -15.95 9.77
CA GLU A 202 -18.35 -16.80 10.76
C GLU A 202 -17.63 -15.97 11.81
N VAL A 203 -17.20 -14.73 11.46
CA VAL A 203 -16.68 -13.73 12.40
C VAL A 203 -17.46 -12.43 12.26
N ALA A 204 -17.53 -11.65 13.33
CA ALA A 204 -18.13 -10.32 13.31
C ALA A 204 -17.16 -9.24 12.87
N ALA A 205 -15.86 -9.42 13.07
CA ALA A 205 -14.83 -8.45 12.72
C ALA A 205 -13.61 -9.14 12.10
N ALA A 206 -12.95 -8.45 11.17
CA ALA A 206 -11.71 -8.92 10.58
C ALA A 206 -10.75 -7.76 10.31
N PHE A 207 -9.45 -8.03 10.43
CA PHE A 207 -8.39 -7.14 9.98
C PHE A 207 -7.89 -7.63 8.63
N LEU A 208 -8.05 -6.81 7.59
CA LEU A 208 -7.95 -7.21 6.20
C LEU A 208 -6.95 -6.33 5.43
N TYR A 209 -6.25 -6.93 4.46
CA TYR A 209 -5.53 -6.18 3.43
C TYR A 209 -6.50 -5.40 2.52
N THR A 210 -6.02 -4.36 1.87
CA THR A 210 -6.83 -3.49 0.99
C THR A 210 -7.63 -4.25 -0.05
N SER A 211 -7.02 -5.23 -0.74
CA SER A 211 -7.71 -6.08 -1.72
C SER A 211 -8.81 -6.94 -1.10
N GLN A 212 -8.60 -7.42 0.11
CA GLN A 212 -9.58 -8.21 0.85
C GLN A 212 -10.76 -7.34 1.33
N VAL A 213 -10.49 -6.10 1.76
CA VAL A 213 -11.53 -5.11 2.09
C VAL A 213 -12.42 -4.87 0.87
N SER A 214 -11.84 -4.62 -0.30
CA SER A 214 -12.56 -4.40 -1.54
C SER A 214 -13.43 -5.62 -1.90
N THR A 215 -12.88 -6.82 -1.81
CA THR A 215 -13.63 -8.06 -2.06
C THR A 215 -14.80 -8.23 -1.09
N ALA A 216 -14.60 -7.99 0.19
CA ALA A 216 -15.66 -8.08 1.19
C ALA A 216 -16.81 -7.10 0.92
N LEU A 217 -16.49 -5.84 0.62
CA LEU A 217 -17.49 -4.80 0.35
C LEU A 217 -18.25 -5.01 -0.96
N GLN A 218 -17.64 -5.61 -1.97
CA GLN A 218 -18.33 -5.96 -3.22
C GLN A 218 -19.41 -7.02 -2.99
N VAL A 219 -19.18 -7.97 -2.09
CA VAL A 219 -20.13 -9.02 -1.73
C VAL A 219 -21.13 -8.57 -0.66
N ARG A 220 -20.62 -7.85 0.34
CA ARG A 220 -21.37 -7.38 1.51
C ARG A 220 -21.21 -5.87 1.69
N PRO A 221 -21.94 -5.04 0.91
CA PRO A 221 -21.85 -3.58 1.00
C PRO A 221 -22.41 -3.00 2.31
N ASP A 222 -23.06 -3.83 3.12
CA ASP A 222 -23.57 -3.51 4.44
C ASP A 222 -22.49 -3.56 5.56
N LEU A 223 -21.29 -4.10 5.26
CA LEU A 223 -20.18 -4.11 6.20
C LEU A 223 -19.62 -2.70 6.42
N GLU A 224 -19.10 -2.45 7.61
CA GLU A 224 -18.48 -1.18 7.96
C GLU A 224 -16.95 -1.27 7.97
N VAL A 225 -16.32 -0.29 7.33
CA VAL A 225 -14.87 -0.11 7.31
C VAL A 225 -14.47 0.85 8.42
N VAL A 226 -13.46 0.48 9.21
CA VAL A 226 -12.96 1.30 10.32
C VAL A 226 -11.65 1.97 9.91
N TYR A 227 -11.64 3.30 9.93
CA TYR A 227 -10.42 4.09 9.87
C TYR A 227 -10.00 4.39 11.32
N PRO A 228 -8.97 3.70 11.85
CA PRO A 228 -8.71 3.65 13.28
C PRO A 228 -8.26 5.00 13.83
N LYS A 229 -8.84 5.39 14.96
CA LYS A 229 -8.52 6.63 15.68
C LYS A 229 -7.07 6.69 16.17
N GLU A 230 -6.44 5.54 16.35
CA GLU A 230 -5.05 5.44 16.81
C GLU A 230 -4.03 5.80 15.71
N GLY A 231 -4.45 5.80 14.47
CA GLY A 231 -3.61 6.10 13.31
C GLY A 231 -3.46 4.92 12.36
N LEU A 232 -3.26 5.25 11.08
CA LEU A 232 -3.13 4.27 10.01
C LEU A 232 -1.73 3.66 9.95
N GLY A 233 -1.65 2.37 9.62
CA GLY A 233 -0.43 1.77 9.07
C GLY A 233 -0.63 1.56 7.58
N PHE A 234 0.34 1.95 6.74
CA PHE A 234 0.20 1.82 5.30
C PHE A 234 1.53 1.51 4.61
N GLY A 235 1.47 1.10 3.36
CA GLY A 235 2.58 0.98 2.44
C GLY A 235 2.29 1.76 1.16
N ILE A 236 3.33 2.22 0.48
CA ILE A 236 3.21 3.01 -0.75
C ILE A 236 3.98 2.32 -1.87
N MET A 237 3.30 2.18 -3.02
CA MET A 237 3.97 1.93 -4.29
C MET A 237 4.25 3.28 -4.96
N ALA A 238 5.46 3.49 -5.43
CA ALA A 238 5.85 4.74 -6.06
C ALA A 238 6.65 4.53 -7.34
N GLY A 239 6.52 5.47 -8.26
CA GLY A 239 7.29 5.51 -9.49
C GLY A 239 8.57 6.32 -9.33
N PHE A 240 9.65 5.86 -9.92
CA PHE A 240 10.91 6.58 -10.00
C PHE A 240 11.63 6.37 -11.33
N VAL A 241 12.48 7.32 -11.68
CA VAL A 241 13.30 7.24 -12.89
C VAL A 241 14.69 6.73 -12.51
N PRO A 242 15.15 5.58 -13.06
CA PRO A 242 16.49 5.08 -12.79
C PRO A 242 17.60 6.08 -13.13
N ALA A 243 18.69 6.05 -12.38
CA ALA A 243 19.79 7.01 -12.50
C ALA A 243 20.35 7.13 -13.94
N LYS A 244 20.40 6.01 -14.67
CA LYS A 244 20.89 5.92 -16.04
C LYS A 244 19.79 5.58 -17.05
N ALA A 245 18.54 5.95 -16.77
CA ALA A 245 17.43 5.72 -17.68
C ALA A 245 17.77 6.22 -19.10
N PRO A 246 17.66 5.36 -20.13
CA PRO A 246 18.01 5.74 -21.50
C PRO A 246 17.13 6.86 -22.05
N ASN A 247 15.89 6.97 -21.58
CA ASN A 247 14.89 7.89 -22.10
C ASN A 247 14.03 8.49 -20.98
N ALA A 248 14.65 9.23 -20.08
CA ALA A 248 13.97 9.88 -18.96
C ALA A 248 12.78 10.75 -19.39
N ASP A 249 12.87 11.43 -20.55
CA ASP A 249 11.77 12.25 -21.06
C ASP A 249 10.50 11.47 -21.32
N ALA A 250 10.61 10.22 -21.75
CA ALA A 250 9.44 9.36 -21.93
C ALA A 250 8.88 8.85 -20.61
N ALA A 251 9.72 8.63 -19.61
CA ALA A 251 9.28 8.33 -18.25
C ALA A 251 8.46 9.50 -17.68
N TYR A 252 8.94 10.72 -17.85
CA TYR A 252 8.18 11.93 -17.47
C TYR A 252 6.84 12.03 -18.20
N ALA A 253 6.84 11.76 -19.51
CA ALA A 253 5.61 11.79 -20.30
C ALA A 253 4.58 10.78 -19.79
N PHE A 254 5.02 9.59 -19.40
CA PHE A 254 4.13 8.57 -18.84
C PHE A 254 3.66 8.91 -17.41
N LEU A 255 4.56 9.38 -16.55
CA LEU A 255 4.19 9.89 -15.22
C LEU A 255 3.17 11.03 -15.31
N ASP A 256 3.39 11.97 -16.24
CA ASP A 256 2.45 13.06 -16.50
C ASP A 256 1.08 12.55 -16.97
N TYR A 257 1.06 11.59 -17.88
CA TYR A 257 -0.16 11.00 -18.42
C TYR A 257 -0.98 10.26 -17.34
N ILE A 258 -0.34 9.40 -16.55
CA ILE A 258 -1.05 8.64 -15.49
C ILE A 258 -1.44 9.48 -14.29
N ASN A 259 -0.88 10.68 -14.13
CA ASN A 259 -1.27 11.61 -13.08
C ASN A 259 -2.33 12.64 -13.53
N GLN A 260 -2.72 12.66 -14.79
CA GLN A 260 -3.91 13.39 -15.19
C GLN A 260 -5.12 12.80 -14.45
N PRO A 261 -5.97 13.62 -13.84
CA PRO A 261 -7.00 13.14 -12.89
C PRO A 261 -7.86 12.00 -13.40
N GLU A 262 -8.36 12.11 -14.63
CA GLU A 262 -9.22 11.09 -15.23
C GLU A 262 -8.47 9.77 -15.51
N ASN A 263 -7.23 9.84 -15.97
CA ASN A 263 -6.38 8.67 -16.20
C ASN A 263 -5.98 8.02 -14.86
N ALA A 264 -5.64 8.84 -13.88
CA ALA A 264 -5.30 8.37 -12.54
C ALA A 264 -6.47 7.60 -11.91
N ALA A 265 -7.68 8.11 -12.01
CA ALA A 265 -8.88 7.42 -11.50
C ALA A 265 -9.03 6.02 -12.12
N LYS A 266 -8.84 5.88 -13.42
CA LYS A 266 -8.89 4.58 -14.11
C LYS A 266 -7.82 3.62 -13.59
N CYS A 267 -6.62 4.11 -13.33
CA CYS A 267 -5.54 3.31 -12.75
C CYS A 267 -5.88 2.83 -11.34
N PHE A 268 -6.35 3.73 -10.46
CA PHE A 268 -6.69 3.37 -9.08
C PHE A 268 -7.87 2.39 -9.00
N GLU A 269 -8.90 2.58 -9.81
CA GLU A 269 -10.00 1.62 -9.88
C GLU A 269 -9.54 0.24 -10.36
N TYR A 270 -8.59 0.21 -11.28
CA TYR A 270 -8.06 -1.05 -11.83
C TYR A 270 -7.22 -1.81 -10.81
N ILE A 271 -6.30 -1.16 -10.11
CA ILE A 271 -5.43 -1.82 -9.13
C ILE A 271 -6.12 -2.05 -7.78
N GLY A 272 -7.17 -1.28 -7.46
CA GLY A 272 -7.90 -1.42 -6.20
C GLY A 272 -7.12 -0.97 -4.96
N TYR A 273 -6.11 -0.10 -5.12
CA TYR A 273 -5.36 0.51 -4.03
C TYR A 273 -5.88 1.92 -3.75
N TYR A 274 -5.54 2.46 -2.56
CA TYR A 274 -5.96 3.81 -2.21
C TYR A 274 -5.39 4.86 -3.15
N CYS A 275 -6.26 5.77 -3.55
CA CYS A 275 -5.95 6.87 -4.44
C CYS A 275 -4.98 7.84 -3.78
N THR A 276 -3.85 8.08 -4.43
CA THR A 276 -2.81 9.02 -3.97
C THR A 276 -2.93 10.41 -4.59
N ASN A 277 -3.87 10.62 -5.52
CA ASN A 277 -4.08 11.88 -6.22
C ASN A 277 -5.49 12.42 -5.92
N LYS A 278 -5.57 13.50 -5.13
CA LYS A 278 -6.86 14.09 -4.74
C LYS A 278 -7.70 14.59 -5.91
N ALA A 279 -7.06 15.06 -6.98
CA ALA A 279 -7.79 15.51 -8.17
C ALA A 279 -8.47 14.36 -8.92
N ALA A 280 -7.99 13.12 -8.75
CA ALA A 280 -8.61 11.94 -9.35
C ALA A 280 -9.89 11.49 -8.63
N GLU A 281 -10.07 11.85 -7.37
CA GLU A 281 -11.16 11.35 -6.52
C GLU A 281 -12.54 11.65 -7.11
N GLU A 282 -12.73 12.79 -7.77
CA GLU A 282 -13.99 13.15 -8.41
C GLU A 282 -14.37 12.27 -9.62
N TYR A 283 -13.38 11.61 -10.24
CA TYR A 283 -13.57 10.71 -11.39
C TYR A 283 -13.73 9.25 -10.98
N ILE A 284 -13.55 8.93 -9.71
CA ILE A 284 -13.74 7.59 -9.16
C ILE A 284 -15.24 7.34 -8.96
N SER A 285 -15.73 6.15 -9.34
CA SER A 285 -17.13 5.77 -9.16
C SER A 285 -17.53 5.75 -7.67
N GLU A 286 -18.78 6.07 -7.37
CA GLU A 286 -19.28 6.14 -5.98
C GLU A 286 -19.09 4.82 -5.22
N ASP A 287 -19.21 3.68 -5.89
CA ASP A 287 -18.99 2.38 -5.28
C ASP A 287 -17.52 2.16 -4.92
N MET A 288 -16.60 2.61 -5.78
CA MET A 288 -15.17 2.50 -5.56
C MET A 288 -14.63 3.52 -4.55
N LYS A 289 -15.24 4.70 -4.44
CA LYS A 289 -14.83 5.71 -3.45
C LYS A 289 -14.83 5.17 -2.04
N LYS A 290 -15.79 4.32 -1.70
CA LYS A 290 -15.85 3.67 -0.37
C LYS A 290 -14.69 2.73 -0.09
N MET A 291 -14.00 2.28 -1.13
CA MET A 291 -12.94 1.27 -1.04
C MET A 291 -11.54 1.86 -1.18
N ILE A 292 -11.38 2.91 -1.98
CA ILE A 292 -10.06 3.40 -2.41
C ILE A 292 -9.84 4.92 -2.22
N VAL A 293 -10.78 5.63 -1.61
CA VAL A 293 -10.59 7.04 -1.26
C VAL A 293 -10.52 7.17 0.26
N LEU A 294 -9.42 7.73 0.74
CA LEU A 294 -9.22 7.96 2.17
C LEU A 294 -10.12 9.10 2.64
N PRO A 295 -10.95 8.92 3.71
CA PRO A 295 -11.73 9.99 4.30
C PRO A 295 -10.85 11.16 4.76
N GLU A 296 -11.34 12.39 4.62
CA GLU A 296 -10.60 13.60 5.03
C GLU A 296 -10.32 13.67 6.53
N ASP A 297 -11.17 13.04 7.34
CA ASP A 297 -11.07 12.98 8.79
C ASP A 297 -10.30 11.76 9.30
N ALA A 298 -9.73 10.95 8.40
CA ALA A 298 -8.88 9.84 8.81
C ALA A 298 -7.69 10.33 9.61
N ALA A 299 -7.37 9.62 10.71
CA ALA A 299 -6.20 9.93 11.52
C ALA A 299 -4.92 9.78 10.68
N GLU A 300 -3.93 10.59 10.99
CA GLU A 300 -2.60 10.44 10.38
C GLU A 300 -2.02 9.06 10.68
N GLY A 301 -1.13 8.62 9.82
CA GLY A 301 -0.53 7.31 9.92
C GLY A 301 0.95 7.32 9.60
N GLU A 302 1.52 6.13 9.58
CA GLU A 302 2.92 5.92 9.26
C GLU A 302 3.11 4.65 8.42
N ILE A 303 4.20 4.62 7.67
CA ILE A 303 4.61 3.42 6.93
C ILE A 303 5.31 2.46 7.90
N VAL A 304 5.09 1.16 7.71
CA VAL A 304 5.86 0.12 8.39
C VAL A 304 7.24 0.04 7.75
N GLN A 305 8.27 0.42 8.51
CA GLN A 305 9.66 0.50 8.05
C GLN A 305 10.48 -0.71 8.51
N ASN A 306 11.65 -0.88 7.89
CA ASN A 306 12.66 -1.75 8.43
C ASN A 306 13.16 -1.22 9.77
N ILE A 307 13.39 -2.13 10.71
CA ILE A 307 13.93 -1.85 12.04
C ILE A 307 15.18 -2.70 12.27
N SER A 308 15.83 -2.54 13.42
CA SER A 308 17.00 -3.37 13.78
C SER A 308 16.64 -4.85 13.78
N GLN A 309 17.64 -5.70 13.49
CA GLN A 309 17.45 -7.15 13.50
C GLN A 309 16.98 -7.66 14.86
N GLU A 310 17.49 -7.07 15.95
CA GLU A 310 17.09 -7.43 17.31
C GLU A 310 15.60 -7.15 17.58
N ALA A 311 15.11 -5.99 17.13
CA ALA A 311 13.70 -5.66 17.25
C ALA A 311 12.82 -6.56 16.34
N GLU A 312 13.29 -6.84 15.12
CA GLU A 312 12.62 -7.73 14.18
C GLU A 312 12.49 -9.15 14.75
N ASP A 313 13.57 -9.70 15.31
CA ASP A 313 13.59 -11.02 15.93
C ASP A 313 12.61 -11.10 17.12
N LEU A 314 12.54 -10.02 17.92
CA LEU A 314 11.60 -9.95 19.04
C LEU A 314 10.14 -9.93 18.56
N HIS A 315 9.84 -9.19 17.51
CA HIS A 315 8.50 -9.21 16.88
C HIS A 315 8.12 -10.61 16.38
N ALA A 316 9.05 -11.30 15.73
CA ALA A 316 8.82 -12.66 15.26
C ALA A 316 8.57 -13.65 16.42
N GLU A 317 9.29 -13.51 17.53
CA GLU A 317 9.08 -14.30 18.74
C GLU A 317 7.69 -14.06 19.35
N ILE A 318 7.30 -12.78 19.51
CA ILE A 318 5.99 -12.37 20.00
C ILE A 318 4.89 -12.97 19.14
N TRP A 319 5.03 -12.91 17.83
CA TRP A 319 4.06 -13.47 16.88
C TRP A 319 3.89 -14.98 17.04
N ASN A 320 4.98 -15.72 17.20
CA ASN A 320 4.91 -17.17 17.44
C ASN A 320 4.21 -17.51 18.74
N GLN A 321 4.49 -16.77 19.82
CA GLN A 321 3.79 -16.93 21.11
C GLN A 321 2.31 -16.64 20.98
N PHE A 322 1.95 -15.57 20.26
CA PHE A 322 0.57 -15.20 20.04
C PHE A 322 -0.21 -16.26 19.24
N LYS A 323 0.36 -16.75 18.13
CA LYS A 323 -0.28 -17.82 17.35
C LYS A 323 -0.53 -19.07 18.18
N ASN A 324 0.45 -19.48 18.98
CA ASN A 324 0.29 -20.63 19.89
C ASN A 324 -0.80 -20.42 20.93
N ALA A 325 -1.05 -19.18 21.35
CA ALA A 325 -2.10 -18.86 22.28
C ALA A 325 -3.50 -18.81 21.63
N CYS A 326 -3.57 -18.68 20.31
CA CYS A 326 -4.83 -18.69 19.54
C CYS A 326 -5.30 -20.11 19.21
N ASP A 327 -4.41 -21.13 19.24
CA ASP A 327 -4.73 -22.55 19.01
C ASP A 327 -5.38 -23.18 20.25
#